data_afbcacdd8e5eed00d6ce9a05dff361ff
#
_entry.id   afbcacdd8e5eed00d6ce9a05dff361ff
#
_cell.length_a   1.000
_cell.length_b   1.000
_cell.length_c   1.000
_cell.angle_alpha   90.00
_cell.angle_beta   90.00
_cell.angle_gamma   90.00
#
_symmetry.space_group_name_H-M   'P 1'
#
loop_
_entity.id
_entity.type
_entity.pdbx_description
1 polymer ?
#
loop_
_entity_poly.entity_id
_entity_poly.type
_entity_poly.pdbx_seq_one_letter_code
_entity_poly.pdbx_strand_id
1 'polypeptide(L)'
;MSVSAIWAGVRSRVRRMRPPQIIALVFLAIILLGSALLCLPAASKRGTPTDFLTSLFTATSATCVTGLVRVDTGTYWSGFGQAVILVMIQIGGLGFMTIASIFFFALRRKIGLRQRLVLAQALSFDQISGVVGLVKNVLLGTLAVEGTGALILMLRFWPEFGFGRALWYGVFHSISAYCNAGFDVLGDLASGGDRKSVGRERV
;
A
#
# COMPACT_ATOMS: atom_id res chain seq x y z
N MET A 1 33.41 -15.42 -5.64
CA MET A 1 32.08 -15.92 -6.07
C MET A 1 31.44 -14.83 -6.90
N SER A 2 31.15 -15.07 -8.18
CA SER A 2 30.59 -14.04 -9.05
C SER A 2 29.12 -13.78 -8.74
N VAL A 3 28.70 -12.52 -8.79
CA VAL A 3 27.31 -12.06 -8.56
C VAL A 3 26.33 -12.86 -9.43
N SER A 4 26.75 -13.28 -10.63
CA SER A 4 25.97 -14.11 -11.57
C SER A 4 25.62 -15.51 -11.02
N ALA A 5 26.49 -16.13 -10.21
CA ALA A 5 26.24 -17.43 -9.62
C ALA A 5 25.19 -17.35 -8.47
N ILE A 6 25.21 -16.25 -7.71
CA ILE A 6 24.22 -16.00 -6.65
C ILE A 6 22.84 -15.78 -7.29
N TRP A 7 22.75 -14.98 -8.36
CA TRP A 7 21.51 -14.75 -9.09
C TRP A 7 20.93 -16.00 -9.76
N ALA A 8 21.77 -16.87 -10.30
CA ALA A 8 21.36 -18.16 -10.86
C ALA A 8 20.79 -19.10 -9.78
N GLY A 9 21.42 -19.15 -8.60
CA GLY A 9 20.95 -19.94 -7.46
C GLY A 9 19.61 -19.44 -6.89
N VAL A 10 19.43 -18.12 -6.77
CA VAL A 10 18.16 -17.50 -6.34
C VAL A 10 17.05 -17.79 -7.36
N ARG A 11 17.33 -17.63 -8.66
CA ARG A 11 16.36 -17.86 -9.74
C ARG A 11 15.87 -19.31 -9.80
N SER A 12 16.76 -20.29 -9.57
CA SER A 12 16.42 -21.72 -9.55
C SER A 12 15.57 -22.09 -8.33
N ARG A 13 15.83 -21.46 -7.17
CA ARG A 13 15.09 -21.70 -5.92
C ARG A 13 13.68 -21.07 -5.97
N VAL A 14 13.55 -19.85 -6.50
CA VAL A 14 12.25 -19.18 -6.71
C VAL A 14 11.36 -19.98 -7.67
N ARG A 15 11.92 -20.61 -8.68
CA ARG A 15 11.18 -21.44 -9.65
C ARG A 15 10.56 -22.73 -9.05
N ARG A 16 11.02 -23.16 -7.88
CA ARG A 16 10.49 -24.31 -7.13
C ARG A 16 9.50 -23.95 -6.03
N MET A 17 9.32 -22.65 -5.75
CA MET A 17 8.41 -22.18 -4.71
C MET A 17 6.96 -22.19 -5.19
N ARG A 18 6.05 -22.49 -4.25
CA ARG A 18 4.61 -22.37 -4.48
C ARG A 18 4.21 -20.88 -4.58
N PRO A 19 3.22 -20.50 -5.41
CA PRO A 19 2.81 -19.11 -5.56
C PRO A 19 2.60 -18.33 -4.25
N PRO A 20 1.97 -18.87 -3.18
CA PRO A 20 1.80 -18.13 -1.93
C PRO A 20 3.13 -17.85 -1.21
N GLN A 21 4.13 -18.70 -1.37
CA GLN A 21 5.47 -18.48 -0.77
C GLN A 21 6.19 -17.31 -1.44
N ILE A 22 6.03 -17.15 -2.76
CA ILE A 22 6.60 -16.02 -3.50
C ILE A 22 5.98 -14.72 -3.02
N ILE A 23 4.65 -14.70 -2.87
CA ILE A 23 3.92 -13.53 -2.36
C ILE A 23 4.40 -13.15 -0.96
N ALA A 24 4.46 -14.11 -0.04
CA ALA A 24 4.93 -13.87 1.32
C ALA A 24 6.37 -13.32 1.36
N LEU A 25 7.25 -13.84 0.50
CA LEU A 25 8.64 -13.40 0.41
C LEU A 25 8.75 -11.98 -0.16
N VAL A 26 7.92 -11.63 -1.14
CA VAL A 26 7.86 -10.27 -1.70
C VAL A 26 7.36 -9.28 -0.64
N PHE A 27 6.29 -9.61 0.09
CA PHE A 27 5.79 -8.77 1.17
C PHE A 27 6.84 -8.59 2.28
N LEU A 28 7.51 -9.66 2.67
CA LEU A 28 8.61 -9.59 3.64
C LEU A 28 9.75 -8.68 3.16
N ALA A 29 10.13 -8.79 1.89
CA ALA A 29 11.17 -7.93 1.31
C ALA A 29 10.76 -6.45 1.30
N ILE A 30 9.49 -6.14 0.98
CA ILE A 30 8.95 -4.78 1.02
C ILE A 30 8.97 -4.23 2.44
N ILE A 31 8.54 -5.02 3.43
CA ILE A 31 8.54 -4.64 4.84
C ILE A 31 9.95 -4.33 5.32
N LEU A 32 10.93 -5.19 5.04
CA LEU A 32 12.32 -5.01 5.45
C LEU A 32 12.95 -3.77 4.77
N LEU A 33 12.71 -3.59 3.47
CA LEU A 33 13.19 -2.44 2.72
C LEU A 33 12.57 -1.13 3.25
N GLY A 34 11.24 -1.12 3.45
CA GLY A 34 10.52 0.02 4.01
C GLY A 34 10.97 0.34 5.43
N SER A 35 11.16 -0.69 6.27
CA SER A 35 11.72 -0.54 7.62
C SER A 35 13.11 0.11 7.59
N ALA A 36 14.00 -0.34 6.71
CA ALA A 36 15.33 0.25 6.55
C ALA A 36 15.27 1.73 6.12
N LEU A 37 14.37 2.07 5.20
CA LEU A 37 14.16 3.46 4.77
C LEU A 37 13.59 4.33 5.89
N LEU A 38 12.68 3.79 6.70
CA LEU A 38 12.10 4.51 7.84
C LEU A 38 13.06 4.65 9.02
N CYS A 39 14.11 3.82 9.14
CA CYS A 39 15.19 4.00 10.11
C CYS A 39 16.10 5.17 9.79
N LEU A 40 16.11 5.67 8.55
CA LEU A 40 16.97 6.78 8.16
C LEU A 40 16.61 8.07 8.91
N PRO A 41 17.60 8.89 9.30
CA PRO A 41 17.34 10.19 9.94
C PRO A 41 16.45 11.11 9.12
N ALA A 42 16.52 11.01 7.78
CA ALA A 42 15.69 11.76 6.85
C ALA A 42 14.20 11.44 6.95
N ALA A 43 13.84 10.25 7.44
CA ALA A 43 12.45 9.83 7.58
C ALA A 43 11.75 10.46 8.80
N SER A 44 12.50 10.89 9.81
CA SER A 44 11.97 11.55 11.01
C SER A 44 12.02 13.06 10.87
N LYS A 45 10.98 13.77 11.37
CA LYS A 45 11.00 15.25 11.46
C LYS A 45 12.08 15.79 12.39
N ARG A 46 12.51 14.98 13.36
CA ARG A 46 13.58 15.34 14.31
C ARG A 46 14.98 15.19 13.71
N GLY A 47 15.13 14.59 12.53
CA GLY A 47 16.42 14.31 11.91
C GLY A 47 17.25 13.25 12.66
N THR A 48 16.65 12.53 13.59
CA THR A 48 17.29 11.43 14.34
C THR A 48 16.88 10.08 13.77
N PRO A 49 17.78 9.08 13.78
CA PRO A 49 17.41 7.72 13.36
C PRO A 49 16.26 7.19 14.22
N THR A 50 15.28 6.58 13.56
CA THR A 50 14.16 5.96 14.26
C THR A 50 14.56 4.55 14.69
N ASP A 51 14.10 4.15 15.89
CA ASP A 51 14.27 2.80 16.39
C ASP A 51 13.76 1.74 15.40
N PHE A 52 14.53 0.68 15.22
CA PHE A 52 14.24 -0.38 14.26
C PHE A 52 12.86 -1.02 14.51
N LEU A 53 12.49 -1.24 15.77
CA LEU A 53 11.20 -1.84 16.11
C LEU A 53 10.02 -0.94 15.72
N THR A 54 10.15 0.37 15.92
CA THR A 54 9.13 1.36 15.51
C THR A 54 9.02 1.43 13.99
N SER A 55 10.15 1.42 13.28
CA SER A 55 10.20 1.42 11.82
C SER A 55 9.64 0.13 11.24
N LEU A 56 9.98 -1.02 11.82
CA LEU A 56 9.47 -2.33 11.39
C LEU A 56 7.96 -2.45 11.63
N PHE A 57 7.48 -1.99 12.79
CA PHE A 57 6.06 -1.97 13.10
C PHE A 57 5.27 -1.12 12.11
N THR A 58 5.74 0.11 11.86
CA THR A 58 5.09 1.03 10.90
C THR A 58 5.14 0.46 9.47
N ALA A 59 6.28 -0.09 9.06
CA ALA A 59 6.44 -0.74 7.75
C ALA A 59 5.49 -1.92 7.57
N THR A 60 5.38 -2.77 8.58
CA THR A 60 4.47 -3.92 8.55
C THR A 60 3.01 -3.45 8.49
N SER A 61 2.65 -2.48 9.33
CA SER A 61 1.30 -1.91 9.37
C SER A 61 0.90 -1.27 8.04
N ALA A 62 1.80 -0.51 7.42
CA ALA A 62 1.57 0.13 6.13
C ALA A 62 1.42 -0.90 4.99
N THR A 63 2.32 -1.89 4.92
CA THR A 63 2.30 -2.91 3.87
C THR A 63 1.14 -3.89 4.02
N CYS A 64 0.78 -4.26 5.25
CA CYS A 64 -0.37 -5.13 5.52
C CYS A 64 -1.69 -4.36 5.64
N VAL A 65 -1.65 -3.03 5.49
CA VAL A 65 -2.84 -2.17 5.48
C VAL A 65 -3.67 -2.32 6.76
N THR A 66 -3.01 -2.38 7.92
CA THR A 66 -3.68 -2.62 9.22
C THR A 66 -4.05 -1.35 9.97
N GLY A 67 -3.39 -0.21 9.67
CA GLY A 67 -3.68 1.08 10.30
C GLY A 67 -3.19 1.25 11.73
N LEU A 68 -2.42 0.31 12.24
CA LEU A 68 -1.86 0.40 13.57
C LEU A 68 -0.64 1.33 13.57
N VAL A 69 -0.61 2.30 14.47
CA VAL A 69 0.48 3.26 14.59
C VAL A 69 1.08 3.23 15.99
N ARG A 70 2.42 3.20 16.08
CA ARG A 70 3.15 3.34 17.33
C ARG A 70 3.49 4.80 17.62
N VAL A 71 3.66 5.58 16.57
CA VAL A 71 3.92 7.02 16.60
C VAL A 71 2.98 7.70 15.62
N ASP A 72 2.56 8.91 15.93
CA ASP A 72 1.68 9.68 15.06
C ASP A 72 2.34 9.96 13.71
N THR A 73 1.61 9.66 12.61
CA THR A 73 2.19 9.75 11.27
C THR A 73 2.38 11.19 10.82
N GLY A 74 1.49 12.08 11.21
CA GLY A 74 1.53 13.49 10.84
C GLY A 74 2.63 14.27 11.57
N THR A 75 2.87 13.98 12.84
CA THR A 75 3.79 14.74 13.69
C THR A 75 5.21 14.17 13.76
N TYR A 76 5.35 12.86 13.66
CA TYR A 76 6.64 12.18 13.81
C TYR A 76 7.41 12.05 12.48
N TRP A 77 6.75 11.59 11.41
CA TRP A 77 7.41 11.34 10.14
C TRP A 77 7.56 12.60 9.29
N SER A 78 8.72 12.76 8.69
CA SER A 78 8.98 13.80 7.69
C SER A 78 8.18 13.55 6.41
N GLY A 79 8.15 14.51 5.47
CA GLY A 79 7.54 14.30 4.16
C GLY A 79 8.12 13.08 3.42
N PHE A 80 9.42 12.80 3.58
CA PHE A 80 10.04 11.59 3.03
C PHE A 80 9.51 10.32 3.72
N GLY A 81 9.44 10.29 5.06
CA GLY A 81 8.91 9.16 5.81
C GLY A 81 7.44 8.88 5.46
N GLN A 82 6.63 9.93 5.37
CA GLN A 82 5.23 9.84 4.94
C GLN A 82 5.10 9.31 3.50
N ALA A 83 5.97 9.73 2.57
CA ALA A 83 5.97 9.23 1.21
C ALA A 83 6.34 7.73 1.14
N VAL A 84 7.32 7.29 1.94
CA VAL A 84 7.66 5.87 2.06
C VAL A 84 6.46 5.07 2.57
N ILE A 85 5.79 5.53 3.62
CA ILE A 85 4.58 4.90 4.18
C ILE A 85 3.49 4.82 3.10
N LEU A 86 3.24 5.92 2.37
CA LEU A 86 2.23 5.98 1.33
C LEU A 86 2.48 4.97 0.21
N VAL A 87 3.73 4.86 -0.27
CA VAL A 87 4.13 3.87 -1.27
C VAL A 87 3.90 2.44 -0.77
N MET A 88 4.21 2.17 0.50
CA MET A 88 3.99 0.85 1.10
C MET A 88 2.50 0.52 1.21
N ILE A 89 1.65 1.49 1.60
CA ILE A 89 0.19 1.36 1.60
C ILE A 89 -0.31 1.04 0.18
N GLN A 90 0.18 1.77 -0.81
CA GLN A 90 -0.23 1.58 -2.21
C GLN A 90 0.14 0.19 -2.73
N ILE A 91 1.38 -0.27 -2.47
CA ILE A 91 1.82 -1.61 -2.87
C ILE A 91 1.03 -2.69 -2.14
N GLY A 92 0.79 -2.52 -0.85
CA GLY A 92 0.03 -3.46 -0.02
C GLY A 92 -1.44 -3.56 -0.44
N GLY A 93 -2.11 -2.42 -0.59
CA GLY A 93 -3.52 -2.33 -0.98
C GLY A 93 -3.78 -2.84 -2.39
N LEU A 94 -2.98 -2.40 -3.37
CA LEU A 94 -3.08 -2.88 -4.75
C LEU A 94 -2.71 -4.37 -4.86
N GLY A 95 -1.70 -4.81 -4.12
CA GLY A 95 -1.30 -6.22 -4.09
C GLY A 95 -2.45 -7.13 -3.65
N PHE A 96 -3.12 -6.78 -2.55
CA PHE A 96 -4.28 -7.53 -2.05
C PHE A 96 -5.45 -7.51 -3.05
N MET A 97 -5.81 -6.34 -3.59
CA MET A 97 -6.90 -6.20 -4.56
C MET A 97 -6.61 -6.96 -5.86
N THR A 98 -5.37 -6.94 -6.33
CA THR A 98 -4.95 -7.69 -7.52
C THR A 98 -5.05 -9.20 -7.29
N ILE A 99 -4.57 -9.69 -6.15
CA ILE A 99 -4.65 -11.11 -5.78
C ILE A 99 -6.10 -11.54 -5.63
N ALA A 100 -6.93 -10.75 -4.94
CA ALA A 100 -8.35 -11.01 -4.80
C ALA A 100 -9.05 -11.05 -6.17
N SER A 101 -8.75 -10.11 -7.06
CA SER A 101 -9.32 -10.06 -8.41
C SER A 101 -8.93 -11.29 -9.24
N ILE A 102 -7.66 -11.70 -9.21
CA ILE A 102 -7.19 -12.92 -9.88
C ILE A 102 -7.87 -14.16 -9.31
N PHE A 103 -8.03 -14.23 -7.99
CA PHE A 103 -8.70 -15.34 -7.31
C PHE A 103 -10.17 -15.43 -7.72
N PHE A 104 -10.91 -14.31 -7.69
CA PHE A 104 -12.30 -14.27 -8.16
C PHE A 104 -12.43 -14.62 -9.64
N PHE A 105 -11.49 -14.15 -10.47
CA PHE A 105 -11.47 -14.50 -11.89
C PHE A 105 -11.19 -16.00 -12.11
N ALA A 106 -10.25 -16.57 -11.34
CA ALA A 106 -9.95 -18.01 -11.39
C ALA A 106 -11.13 -18.87 -10.87
N LEU A 107 -11.84 -18.42 -9.83
CA LEU A 107 -13.04 -19.09 -9.34
C LEU A 107 -14.19 -19.06 -10.37
N ARG A 108 -14.37 -17.93 -11.05
CA ARG A 108 -15.35 -17.82 -12.13
C ARG A 108 -15.11 -18.82 -13.28
N ARG A 109 -13.88 -19.26 -13.47
CA ARG A 109 -13.52 -20.31 -14.44
C ARG A 109 -13.99 -21.72 -14.05
N LYS A 110 -14.39 -21.96 -12.80
CA LYS A 110 -14.89 -23.28 -12.35
C LYS A 110 -16.38 -23.51 -12.60
N ILE A 111 -17.08 -22.57 -13.22
CA ILE A 111 -18.48 -22.77 -13.60
C ILE A 111 -18.55 -23.49 -14.94
N GLY A 112 -19.06 -24.73 -14.93
CA GLY A 112 -19.54 -25.63 -15.93
C GLY A 112 -18.99 -25.64 -17.39
N LEU A 113 -18.60 -26.81 -17.87
CA LEU A 113 -18.11 -27.08 -19.24
C LEU A 113 -19.00 -26.48 -20.34
N ARG A 114 -20.30 -26.39 -20.13
CA ARG A 114 -21.27 -25.86 -21.12
C ARG A 114 -21.20 -24.32 -21.24
N GLN A 115 -20.93 -23.62 -20.14
CA GLN A 115 -20.71 -22.17 -20.17
C GLN A 115 -19.30 -21.81 -20.68
N ARG A 116 -18.34 -22.73 -20.58
CA ARG A 116 -17.01 -22.60 -21.21
C ARG A 116 -17.07 -22.52 -22.73
N LEU A 117 -17.91 -23.29 -23.37
CA LEU A 117 -18.05 -23.30 -24.83
C LEU A 117 -18.69 -22.02 -25.36
N VAL A 118 -19.69 -21.49 -24.69
CA VAL A 118 -20.34 -20.22 -25.08
C VAL A 118 -19.46 -19.01 -24.83
N LEU A 119 -18.69 -19.01 -23.73
CA LEU A 119 -17.73 -17.92 -23.43
C LEU A 119 -16.46 -18.00 -24.30
N ALA A 120 -16.00 -19.21 -24.65
CA ALA A 120 -14.86 -19.38 -25.54
C ALA A 120 -15.13 -18.91 -26.96
N GLN A 121 -16.40 -19.00 -27.43
CA GLN A 121 -16.82 -18.45 -28.71
C GLN A 121 -17.03 -16.92 -28.68
N ALA A 122 -17.38 -16.35 -27.52
CA ALA A 122 -17.61 -14.90 -27.37
C ALA A 122 -16.34 -14.10 -26.99
N LEU A 123 -15.32 -14.75 -26.46
CA LEU A 123 -14.09 -14.14 -25.95
C LEU A 123 -12.88 -14.94 -26.47
N SER A 124 -12.46 -14.63 -27.69
CA SER A 124 -11.15 -15.04 -28.22
C SER A 124 -10.03 -14.35 -27.43
N PHE A 125 -9.93 -14.62 -26.12
CA PHE A 125 -8.86 -14.08 -25.29
C PHE A 125 -7.74 -15.11 -25.16
N ASP A 126 -6.60 -14.77 -25.74
CA ASP A 126 -5.30 -15.28 -25.31
C ASP A 126 -5.20 -15.14 -23.79
N GLN A 127 -5.02 -16.28 -23.11
CA GLN A 127 -5.15 -16.36 -21.63
C GLN A 127 -4.25 -15.39 -20.86
N ILE A 128 -3.17 -14.92 -21.45
CA ILE A 128 -2.21 -13.98 -20.85
C ILE A 128 -2.65 -12.54 -21.06
N SER A 129 -3.23 -12.20 -22.22
CA SER A 129 -3.72 -10.85 -22.51
C SER A 129 -4.90 -10.44 -21.62
N GLY A 130 -5.75 -11.38 -21.22
CA GLY A 130 -6.87 -11.14 -20.31
C GLY A 130 -6.43 -10.72 -18.90
N VAL A 131 -5.36 -11.30 -18.36
CA VAL A 131 -4.83 -10.93 -17.04
C VAL A 131 -4.20 -9.54 -17.05
N VAL A 132 -3.44 -9.22 -18.11
CA VAL A 132 -2.82 -7.88 -18.26
C VAL A 132 -3.90 -6.81 -18.41
N GLY A 133 -4.95 -7.06 -19.19
CA GLY A 133 -6.09 -6.16 -19.32
C GLY A 133 -6.82 -5.93 -17.99
N LEU A 134 -7.02 -7.00 -17.21
CA LEU A 134 -7.63 -6.92 -15.88
C LEU A 134 -6.79 -6.04 -14.93
N VAL A 135 -5.49 -6.29 -14.86
CA VAL A 135 -4.57 -5.50 -14.01
C VAL A 135 -4.57 -4.03 -14.44
N LYS A 136 -4.52 -3.76 -15.73
CA LYS A 136 -4.59 -2.38 -16.26
C LYS A 136 -5.89 -1.68 -15.86
N ASN A 137 -7.04 -2.36 -15.98
CA ASN A 137 -8.33 -1.79 -15.61
C ASN A 137 -8.44 -1.55 -14.09
N VAL A 138 -7.91 -2.46 -13.28
CA VAL A 138 -7.83 -2.26 -11.82
C VAL A 138 -6.98 -1.04 -11.49
N LEU A 139 -5.79 -0.91 -12.09
CA LEU A 139 -4.91 0.24 -11.86
C LEU A 139 -5.56 1.56 -12.30
N LEU A 140 -6.19 1.60 -13.47
CA LEU A 140 -6.89 2.80 -13.95
C LEU A 140 -8.08 3.16 -13.06
N GLY A 141 -8.87 2.18 -12.63
CA GLY A 141 -9.98 2.38 -11.71
C GLY A 141 -9.50 2.91 -10.35
N THR A 142 -8.43 2.34 -9.81
CA THR A 142 -7.79 2.83 -8.57
C THR A 142 -7.37 4.29 -8.71
N LEU A 143 -6.59 4.62 -9.74
CA LEU A 143 -6.13 6.00 -9.97
C LEU A 143 -7.28 6.99 -10.16
N ALA A 144 -8.36 6.57 -10.82
CA ALA A 144 -9.54 7.43 -11.00
C ALA A 144 -10.25 7.71 -9.66
N VAL A 145 -10.45 6.70 -8.83
CA VAL A 145 -11.10 6.85 -7.52
C VAL A 145 -10.20 7.62 -6.55
N GLU A 146 -8.92 7.25 -6.45
CA GLU A 146 -7.95 7.95 -5.60
C GLU A 146 -7.75 9.40 -6.04
N GLY A 147 -7.65 9.66 -7.34
CA GLY A 147 -7.51 11.01 -7.89
C GLY A 147 -8.74 11.88 -7.60
N THR A 148 -9.93 11.32 -7.77
CA THR A 148 -11.18 12.04 -7.46
C THR A 148 -11.29 12.34 -5.97
N GLY A 149 -11.01 11.36 -5.11
CA GLY A 149 -10.96 11.54 -3.66
C GLY A 149 -9.94 12.57 -3.23
N ALA A 150 -8.73 12.53 -3.81
CA ALA A 150 -7.68 13.49 -3.54
C ALA A 150 -8.08 14.92 -3.90
N LEU A 151 -8.75 15.11 -5.05
CA LEU A 151 -9.25 16.43 -5.47
C LEU A 151 -10.31 16.96 -4.52
N ILE A 152 -11.26 16.14 -4.12
CA ILE A 152 -12.34 16.55 -3.18
C ILE A 152 -11.71 16.94 -1.83
N LEU A 153 -10.80 16.14 -1.29
CA LEU A 153 -10.13 16.43 -0.03
C LEU A 153 -9.21 17.64 -0.14
N MET A 154 -8.49 17.80 -1.25
CA MET A 154 -7.67 18.98 -1.50
C MET A 154 -8.52 20.27 -1.45
N LEU A 155 -9.66 20.29 -2.14
CA LEU A 155 -10.56 21.44 -2.13
C LEU A 155 -11.07 21.75 -0.71
N ARG A 156 -11.37 20.73 0.09
CA ARG A 156 -11.81 20.89 1.48
C ARG A 156 -10.69 21.46 2.38
N PHE A 157 -9.45 20.99 2.20
CA PHE A 157 -8.31 21.41 3.01
C PHE A 157 -7.65 22.72 2.55
N TRP A 158 -7.88 23.15 1.32
CA TRP A 158 -7.26 24.35 0.75
C TRP A 158 -7.42 25.62 1.61
N PRO A 159 -8.64 25.97 2.09
CA PRO A 159 -8.81 27.20 2.88
C PRO A 159 -8.03 27.19 4.20
N GLU A 160 -7.77 26.01 4.77
CA GLU A 160 -7.15 25.86 6.09
C GLU A 160 -5.63 25.76 6.03
N PHE A 161 -5.08 25.07 5.02
CA PHE A 161 -3.65 24.69 4.99
C PHE A 161 -2.86 25.26 3.80
N GLY A 162 -3.55 25.94 2.88
CA GLY A 162 -2.96 26.39 1.62
C GLY A 162 -2.76 25.26 0.62
N PHE A 163 -2.53 25.60 -0.65
CA PHE A 163 -2.53 24.67 -1.78
C PHE A 163 -1.58 23.47 -1.62
N GLY A 164 -0.32 23.72 -1.26
CA GLY A 164 0.70 22.65 -1.24
C GLY A 164 0.44 21.59 -0.17
N ARG A 165 0.06 22.02 1.06
CA ARG A 165 -0.29 21.08 2.13
C ARG A 165 -1.62 20.38 1.88
N ALA A 166 -2.60 21.12 1.38
CA ALA A 166 -3.91 20.56 1.04
C ALA A 166 -3.82 19.47 -0.02
N LEU A 167 -2.97 19.66 -1.05
CA LEU A 167 -2.69 18.64 -2.05
C LEU A 167 -2.09 17.38 -1.43
N TRP A 168 -1.05 17.54 -0.59
CA TRP A 168 -0.39 16.40 0.07
C TRP A 168 -1.37 15.63 0.97
N TYR A 169 -2.11 16.35 1.81
CA TYR A 169 -3.11 15.74 2.70
C TYR A 169 -4.24 15.07 1.91
N GLY A 170 -4.71 15.70 0.83
CA GLY A 170 -5.72 15.12 -0.04
C GLY A 170 -5.28 13.81 -0.67
N VAL A 171 -4.07 13.77 -1.25
CA VAL A 171 -3.50 12.56 -1.85
C VAL A 171 -3.29 11.47 -0.81
N PHE A 172 -2.67 11.81 0.33
CA PHE A 172 -2.37 10.84 1.38
C PHE A 172 -3.63 10.18 1.93
N HIS A 173 -4.63 10.99 2.30
CA HIS A 173 -5.87 10.46 2.87
C HIS A 173 -6.71 9.72 1.85
N SER A 174 -6.73 10.15 0.58
CA SER A 174 -7.44 9.43 -0.47
C SER A 174 -6.90 8.03 -0.67
N ILE A 175 -5.58 7.88 -0.77
CA ILE A 175 -4.91 6.58 -0.90
C ILE A 175 -5.11 5.74 0.36
N SER A 176 -4.90 6.33 1.55
CA SER A 176 -5.09 5.65 2.83
C SER A 176 -6.53 5.13 3.00
N ALA A 177 -7.52 5.93 2.61
CA ALA A 177 -8.93 5.54 2.66
C ALA A 177 -9.27 4.48 1.62
N TYR A 178 -8.84 4.65 0.37
CA TYR A 178 -9.09 3.68 -0.69
C TYR A 178 -8.51 2.30 -0.38
N CYS A 179 -7.27 2.27 0.09
CA CYS A 179 -6.60 1.04 0.52
C CYS A 179 -7.12 0.53 1.88
N ASN A 180 -7.99 1.27 2.56
CA ASN A 180 -8.46 0.97 3.93
C ASN A 180 -7.31 0.88 4.94
N ALA A 181 -6.27 1.71 4.77
CA ALA A 181 -5.05 1.64 5.55
C ALA A 181 -5.15 2.32 6.93
N GLY A 182 -6.03 3.31 7.10
CA GLY A 182 -6.27 3.96 8.38
C GLY A 182 -5.13 4.87 8.88
N PHE A 183 -4.15 5.19 8.04
CA PHE A 183 -3.10 6.17 8.37
C PHE A 183 -3.60 7.59 8.16
N ASP A 184 -3.27 8.47 9.11
CA ASP A 184 -3.62 9.89 9.11
C ASP A 184 -2.36 10.76 9.23
N VAL A 185 -2.31 11.84 8.45
CA VAL A 185 -1.20 12.82 8.48
C VAL A 185 -1.62 14.20 8.99
N LEU A 186 -2.87 14.38 9.42
CA LEU A 186 -3.36 15.63 10.02
C LEU A 186 -2.78 15.85 11.41
N GLY A 187 -2.41 14.78 12.12
CA GLY A 187 -1.73 14.83 13.40
C GLY A 187 -2.46 15.67 14.44
N ASP A 188 -1.76 16.63 15.02
CA ASP A 188 -2.29 17.51 16.08
C ASP A 188 -3.52 18.33 15.68
N LEU A 189 -3.82 18.46 14.40
CA LEU A 189 -4.95 19.24 13.89
C LEU A 189 -6.29 18.47 14.04
N ALA A 190 -6.24 17.15 13.98
CA ALA A 190 -7.40 16.31 14.29
C ALA A 190 -7.73 16.32 15.79
N SER A 191 -6.75 16.67 16.65
CA SER A 191 -6.91 16.75 18.11
C SER A 191 -7.29 18.13 18.62
N GLY A 192 -7.67 19.07 17.77
CA GLY A 192 -8.02 20.45 18.12
C GLY A 192 -9.17 20.64 19.14
N GLY A 193 -9.78 19.58 19.59
CA GLY A 193 -10.83 19.60 20.61
C GLY A 193 -10.64 18.70 21.81
N ASP A 194 -9.82 17.65 21.78
CA ASP A 194 -9.92 16.62 22.82
C ASP A 194 -8.59 15.98 23.27
N ARG A 195 -7.53 16.80 23.40
CA ARG A 195 -6.24 16.35 23.97
C ARG A 195 -6.33 15.87 25.43
N LYS A 196 -7.45 16.09 26.13
CA LYS A 196 -7.59 15.73 27.55
C LYS A 196 -8.09 14.29 27.76
N SER A 197 -8.72 13.65 26.76
CA SER A 197 -9.29 12.30 26.93
C SER A 197 -8.34 11.17 26.52
N VAL A 198 -7.50 11.36 25.48
CA VAL A 198 -6.63 10.28 24.94
C VAL A 198 -5.39 10.01 25.80
N GLY A 199 -4.97 10.97 26.63
CA GLY A 199 -3.81 10.82 27.53
C GLY A 199 -4.07 9.99 28.81
N ARG A 200 -5.31 9.62 29.11
CA ARG A 200 -5.66 8.89 30.33
C ARG A 200 -5.84 7.37 30.18
N GLU A 201 -5.85 6.86 28.96
CA GLU A 201 -6.06 5.40 28.72
C GLU A 201 -4.77 4.63 28.38
N ARG A 202 -3.61 5.26 28.55
CA ARG A 202 -2.30 4.59 28.31
C ARG A 202 -1.46 4.64 29.58
N VAL A 203 -1.86 3.91 30.59
CA VAL A 203 -0.99 3.43 31.67
C VAL A 203 -1.19 1.93 31.79
#